data_a3fffcd097f9dcc722c1522937adb69b
#
_entry.id   a3fffcd097f9dcc722c1522937adb69b
#
_cell.length_a   1.000
_cell.length_b   1.000
_cell.length_c   1.000
_cell.angle_alpha   90.00
_cell.angle_beta   90.00
_cell.angle_gamma   90.00
#
_symmetry.space_group_name_H-M   'P 1'
#
loop_
_entity.id
_entity.type
_entity.pdbx_description
1 polymer ?
#
loop_
_entity_poly.entity_id
_entity_poly.type
_entity_poly.pdbx_seq_one_letter_code
_entity_poly.pdbx_strand_id
1 'polypeptide(L)'
;MLNPAFYAPIFERKSIRKYAETPLTAEQLKLVKAEMEAVVPLLPNEKFKLELNPSKEGWRIYGYCENTPMGNVNLGYVLQQLDLALHIADLGRLWYGFGRAPRDVKAPKGLSYAMCLKIGAADEPLNRELAAFDRRESVTTNPALAELLEPARLAPSAMNSQPWMFSGDANCIHVWRQKLGIKKLVLGRMNLIDMGIALCHAALAIEHAGKAFAVEVNAPAEDMNNYDYLLTLETN
;
A
#
# COMPACT_ATOMS: atom_id res chain seq x y z
N MET A 1 3.50 10.29 -12.29
CA MET A 1 3.44 10.99 -10.99
C MET A 1 2.14 10.61 -10.28
N LEU A 2 2.19 10.46 -8.99
CA LEU A 2 1.03 10.22 -8.13
C LEU A 2 0.22 11.51 -7.95
N ASN A 3 -1.04 11.37 -7.52
CA ASN A 3 -1.85 12.54 -7.16
C ASN A 3 -1.26 13.21 -5.89
N PRO A 4 -0.80 14.47 -5.94
CA PRO A 4 -0.17 15.14 -4.80
C PRO A 4 -1.12 15.30 -3.60
N ALA A 5 -2.43 15.27 -3.82
CA ALA A 5 -3.43 15.31 -2.75
C ALA A 5 -3.33 14.10 -1.80
N PHE A 6 -2.71 13.00 -2.23
CA PHE A 6 -2.55 11.80 -1.41
C PHE A 6 -1.51 11.96 -0.28
N TYR A 7 -0.69 13.00 -0.30
CA TYR A 7 0.37 13.19 0.71
C TYR A 7 -0.18 13.50 2.11
N ALA A 8 -1.07 14.47 2.22
CA ALA A 8 -1.62 14.89 3.52
C ALA A 8 -2.37 13.77 4.28
N PRO A 9 -3.22 12.95 3.64
CA PRO A 9 -3.89 11.83 4.28
C PRO A 9 -2.98 10.80 4.95
N ILE A 10 -1.70 10.70 4.56
CA ILE A 10 -0.74 9.77 5.18
C ILE A 10 -0.64 9.99 6.69
N PHE A 11 -0.69 11.25 7.13
CA PHE A 11 -0.45 11.66 8.50
C PHE A 11 -1.66 11.52 9.43
N GLU A 12 -2.83 11.19 8.89
CA GLU A 12 -4.07 11.15 9.68
C GLU A 12 -4.92 9.89 9.43
N ARG A 13 -4.75 9.21 8.27
CA ARG A 13 -5.58 8.07 7.91
C ARG A 13 -5.48 6.93 8.93
N LYS A 14 -6.60 6.24 9.15
CA LYS A 14 -6.64 4.99 9.91
C LYS A 14 -7.52 3.96 9.22
N SER A 15 -7.40 2.69 9.58
CA SER A 15 -8.34 1.62 9.19
C SER A 15 -9.66 1.79 9.90
N ILE A 16 -10.77 1.76 9.16
CA ILE A 16 -12.14 1.88 9.68
C ILE A 16 -12.71 0.48 9.92
N ARG A 17 -13.20 0.24 11.13
CA ARG A 17 -13.74 -1.07 11.53
C ARG A 17 -15.23 -1.01 11.81
N LYS A 18 -15.78 0.18 12.11
CA LYS A 18 -17.20 0.39 12.29
C LYS A 18 -17.76 1.09 11.05
N TYR A 19 -18.80 0.51 10.49
CA TYR A 19 -19.46 0.99 9.29
C TYR A 19 -20.92 1.25 9.58
N ALA A 20 -21.44 2.35 9.04
CA ALA A 20 -22.87 2.64 9.08
C ALA A 20 -23.64 1.63 8.21
N GLU A 21 -24.88 1.39 8.55
CA GLU A 21 -25.78 0.53 7.74
C GLU A 21 -26.19 1.20 6.43
N THR A 22 -25.97 2.52 6.30
CA THR A 22 -26.26 3.29 5.08
C THR A 22 -25.42 2.79 3.92
N PRO A 23 -26.03 2.33 2.81
CA PRO A 23 -25.30 1.89 1.64
C PRO A 23 -24.58 3.07 0.95
N LEU A 24 -23.50 2.78 0.23
CA LEU A 24 -22.85 3.77 -0.62
C LEU A 24 -23.82 4.22 -1.73
N THR A 25 -23.82 5.53 -2.03
CA THR A 25 -24.63 6.10 -3.13
C THR A 25 -24.06 5.73 -4.48
N ALA A 26 -24.85 5.92 -5.53
CA ALA A 26 -24.41 5.69 -6.91
C ALA A 26 -23.22 6.61 -7.27
N GLU A 27 -23.21 7.85 -6.79
CA GLU A 27 -22.14 8.82 -6.99
C GLU A 27 -20.85 8.36 -6.31
N GLN A 28 -20.94 7.87 -5.06
CA GLN A 28 -19.78 7.33 -4.35
C GLN A 28 -19.21 6.10 -5.07
N LEU A 29 -20.06 5.19 -5.53
CA LEU A 29 -19.62 4.03 -6.31
C LEU A 29 -18.99 4.41 -7.65
N LYS A 30 -19.51 5.46 -8.31
CA LYS A 30 -18.91 6.00 -9.54
C LYS A 30 -17.54 6.60 -9.27
N LEU A 31 -17.38 7.35 -8.17
CA LEU A 31 -16.09 7.88 -7.73
C LEU A 31 -15.10 6.75 -7.45
N VAL A 32 -15.48 5.73 -6.67
CA VAL A 32 -14.62 4.57 -6.40
C VAL A 32 -14.11 3.93 -7.70
N LYS A 33 -14.98 3.74 -8.70
CA LYS A 33 -14.59 3.17 -9.99
C LYS A 33 -13.60 4.08 -10.74
N ALA A 34 -13.82 5.39 -10.73
CA ALA A 34 -12.91 6.35 -11.35
C ALA A 34 -11.53 6.31 -10.71
N GLU A 35 -11.45 6.26 -9.36
CA GLU A 35 -10.19 6.13 -8.65
C GLU A 35 -9.48 4.78 -8.94
N MET A 36 -10.24 3.70 -9.10
CA MET A 36 -9.68 2.40 -9.51
C MET A 36 -9.05 2.43 -10.91
N GLU A 37 -9.56 3.26 -11.81
CA GLU A 37 -9.03 3.44 -13.16
C GLU A 37 -7.83 4.41 -13.19
N ALA A 38 -7.73 5.32 -12.22
CA ALA A 38 -6.71 6.34 -12.14
C ALA A 38 -5.40 5.89 -11.45
N VAL A 39 -5.36 4.71 -10.82
CA VAL A 39 -4.15 4.24 -10.14
C VAL A 39 -2.97 4.07 -11.08
N VAL A 40 -1.79 4.45 -10.61
CA VAL A 40 -0.53 4.35 -11.36
C VAL A 40 0.30 3.20 -10.79
N PRO A 41 0.69 2.20 -11.59
CA PRO A 41 1.55 1.11 -11.11
C PRO A 41 2.97 1.59 -10.82
N LEU A 42 3.63 1.03 -9.80
CA LEU A 42 5.06 1.20 -9.55
C LEU A 42 5.88 0.47 -10.63
N LEU A 43 5.42 -0.71 -11.01
CA LEU A 43 6.05 -1.63 -11.95
C LEU A 43 5.07 -1.88 -13.11
N PRO A 44 5.16 -1.12 -14.23
CA PRO A 44 4.18 -1.21 -15.32
C PRO A 44 4.08 -2.58 -15.99
N ASN A 45 5.13 -3.39 -15.91
CA ASN A 45 5.18 -4.75 -16.49
C ASN A 45 4.49 -5.80 -15.61
N GLU A 46 4.25 -5.54 -14.32
CA GLU A 46 3.55 -6.43 -13.41
C GLU A 46 2.04 -6.23 -13.52
N LYS A 47 1.35 -7.24 -14.03
CA LYS A 47 -0.09 -7.16 -14.30
C LYS A 47 -0.90 -7.26 -13.02
N PHE A 48 -1.94 -6.46 -12.95
CA PHE A 48 -2.94 -6.51 -11.90
C PHE A 48 -4.34 -6.24 -12.44
N LYS A 49 -5.35 -6.55 -11.62
CA LYS A 49 -6.75 -6.20 -11.87
C LYS A 49 -7.42 -5.87 -10.55
N LEU A 50 -8.24 -4.83 -10.56
CA LEU A 50 -9.09 -4.43 -9.44
C LEU A 50 -10.55 -4.66 -9.82
N GLU A 51 -11.35 -5.20 -8.91
CA GLU A 51 -12.76 -5.46 -9.11
C GLU A 51 -13.57 -4.99 -7.91
N LEU A 52 -14.58 -4.15 -8.16
CA LEU A 52 -15.50 -3.65 -7.15
C LEU A 52 -16.74 -4.55 -7.14
N ASN A 53 -16.95 -5.26 -6.04
CA ASN A 53 -18.09 -6.16 -5.89
C ASN A 53 -18.81 -5.92 -4.56
N PRO A 54 -20.16 -6.11 -4.51
CA PRO A 54 -20.91 -6.10 -3.28
C PRO A 54 -20.52 -7.32 -2.42
N SER A 55 -20.65 -7.17 -1.11
CA SER A 55 -20.49 -8.25 -0.14
C SER A 55 -21.60 -8.17 0.90
N LYS A 56 -21.71 -9.18 1.77
CA LYS A 56 -22.70 -9.18 2.86
C LYS A 56 -22.56 -7.97 3.82
N GLU A 57 -21.36 -7.37 3.86
CA GLU A 57 -21.01 -6.30 4.79
C GLU A 57 -20.64 -5.00 4.03
N GLY A 58 -21.30 -4.67 2.95
CA GLY A 58 -21.03 -3.49 2.12
C GLY A 58 -20.25 -3.85 0.85
N TRP A 59 -19.30 -3.04 0.43
CA TRP A 59 -18.56 -3.20 -0.81
C TRP A 59 -17.11 -3.59 -0.55
N ARG A 60 -16.51 -4.29 -1.52
CA ARG A 60 -15.09 -4.66 -1.48
C ARG A 60 -14.43 -4.43 -2.83
N ILE A 61 -13.22 -3.88 -2.80
CA ILE A 61 -12.32 -3.83 -3.94
C ILE A 61 -11.39 -5.03 -3.83
N TYR A 62 -11.53 -5.99 -4.74
CA TYR A 62 -10.70 -7.18 -4.82
C TYR A 62 -9.51 -6.92 -5.72
N GLY A 63 -8.32 -7.20 -5.22
CA GLY A 63 -7.06 -7.08 -5.95
C GLY A 63 -6.55 -8.44 -6.41
N TYR A 64 -6.28 -8.53 -7.70
CA TYR A 64 -5.66 -9.67 -8.36
C TYR A 64 -4.34 -9.24 -8.97
N CYS A 65 -3.30 -10.04 -8.86
CA CYS A 65 -2.00 -9.78 -9.48
C CYS A 65 -1.34 -11.08 -9.96
N GLU A 66 -0.27 -10.95 -10.72
CA GLU A 66 0.62 -12.07 -11.00
C GLU A 66 1.17 -12.62 -9.68
N ASN A 67 1.29 -13.94 -9.59
CA ASN A 67 1.73 -14.60 -8.36
C ASN A 67 3.27 -14.57 -8.25
N THR A 68 3.83 -13.37 -8.35
CA THR A 68 5.25 -13.03 -8.22
C THR A 68 5.48 -12.15 -6.99
N PRO A 69 6.68 -12.06 -6.45
CA PRO A 69 7.00 -11.09 -5.41
C PRO A 69 6.68 -9.65 -5.85
N MET A 70 7.11 -9.26 -7.05
CA MET A 70 6.91 -7.91 -7.58
C MET A 70 5.45 -7.62 -7.93
N GLY A 71 4.68 -8.60 -8.41
CA GLY A 71 3.23 -8.46 -8.60
C GLY A 71 2.49 -8.13 -7.31
N ASN A 72 2.88 -8.75 -6.18
CA ASN A 72 2.30 -8.44 -4.87
C ASN A 72 2.72 -7.04 -4.37
N VAL A 73 3.98 -6.64 -4.58
CA VAL A 73 4.47 -5.29 -4.27
C VAL A 73 3.70 -4.25 -5.08
N ASN A 74 3.59 -4.45 -6.39
CA ASN A 74 2.87 -3.55 -7.29
C ASN A 74 1.39 -3.42 -6.89
N LEU A 75 0.73 -4.53 -6.53
CA LEU A 75 -0.65 -4.49 -6.05
C LEU A 75 -0.78 -3.69 -4.74
N GLY A 76 0.13 -3.85 -3.79
CA GLY A 76 0.16 -3.06 -2.56
C GLY A 76 0.27 -1.56 -2.83
N TYR A 77 1.13 -1.20 -3.79
CA TYR A 77 1.34 0.18 -4.22
C TYR A 77 0.08 0.81 -4.83
N VAL A 78 -0.62 0.11 -5.72
CA VAL A 78 -1.84 0.65 -6.34
C VAL A 78 -3.03 0.68 -5.39
N LEU A 79 -3.18 -0.33 -4.53
CA LEU A 79 -4.26 -0.34 -3.53
C LEU A 79 -4.05 0.73 -2.45
N GLN A 80 -2.82 1.13 -2.15
CA GLN A 80 -2.56 2.21 -1.20
C GLN A 80 -2.97 3.57 -1.76
N GLN A 81 -2.83 3.80 -3.06
CA GLN A 81 -3.38 5.00 -3.72
C GLN A 81 -4.90 5.07 -3.51
N LEU A 82 -5.60 3.94 -3.69
CA LEU A 82 -7.04 3.87 -3.44
C LEU A 82 -7.39 4.10 -1.95
N ASP A 83 -6.62 3.55 -1.01
CA ASP A 83 -6.84 3.79 0.41
C ASP A 83 -6.78 5.29 0.74
N LEU A 84 -5.84 6.02 0.13
CA LEU A 84 -5.68 7.47 0.29
C LEU A 84 -6.79 8.26 -0.45
N ALA A 85 -7.13 7.89 -1.67
CA ALA A 85 -8.22 8.50 -2.44
C ALA A 85 -9.58 8.36 -1.72
N LEU A 86 -9.87 7.17 -1.20
CA LEU A 86 -11.08 6.90 -0.45
C LEU A 86 -11.12 7.65 0.89
N HIS A 87 -9.96 7.93 1.48
CA HIS A 87 -9.88 8.80 2.65
C HIS A 87 -10.31 10.23 2.32
N ILE A 88 -9.80 10.80 1.24
CA ILE A 88 -10.17 12.15 0.76
C ILE A 88 -11.67 12.22 0.43
N ALA A 89 -12.25 11.11 -0.02
CA ALA A 89 -13.67 11.00 -0.34
C ALA A 89 -14.57 10.73 0.88
N ASP A 90 -14.06 10.83 2.09
CA ASP A 90 -14.76 10.54 3.35
C ASP A 90 -15.38 9.13 3.41
N LEU A 91 -14.77 8.16 2.73
CA LEU A 91 -15.19 6.76 2.77
C LEU A 91 -14.37 5.95 3.78
N GLY A 92 -15.07 5.13 4.55
CA GLY A 92 -14.46 4.13 5.42
C GLY A 92 -13.78 3.05 4.57
N ARG A 93 -12.56 2.67 4.95
CA ARG A 93 -11.76 1.63 4.27
C ARG A 93 -10.97 0.80 5.27
N LEU A 94 -10.84 -0.48 4.96
CA LEU A 94 -10.10 -1.45 5.76
C LEU A 94 -9.36 -2.42 4.86
N TRP A 95 -8.06 -2.55 5.08
CA TRP A 95 -7.26 -3.64 4.53
C TRP A 95 -7.72 -4.96 5.16
N TYR A 96 -8.31 -5.83 4.33
CA TYR A 96 -8.92 -7.09 4.80
C TYR A 96 -8.08 -8.29 4.35
N GLY A 97 -6.97 -8.52 5.07
CA GLY A 97 -5.95 -9.52 4.70
C GLY A 97 -6.41 -10.97 4.73
N PHE A 98 -7.44 -11.29 5.52
CA PHE A 98 -8.03 -12.64 5.58
C PHE A 98 -9.26 -12.79 4.67
N GLY A 99 -9.53 -11.78 3.81
CA GLY A 99 -10.59 -11.86 2.82
C GLY A 99 -10.33 -12.99 1.82
N ARG A 100 -11.42 -13.57 1.31
CA ARG A 100 -11.36 -14.55 0.23
C ARG A 100 -11.96 -13.94 -1.03
N ALA A 101 -11.45 -14.36 -2.19
CA ALA A 101 -12.08 -14.06 -3.45
C ALA A 101 -13.56 -14.51 -3.42
N PRO A 102 -14.47 -13.79 -4.10
CA PRO A 102 -15.84 -14.26 -4.30
C PRO A 102 -15.82 -15.66 -4.95
N ARG A 103 -16.68 -16.57 -4.48
CA ARG A 103 -16.70 -17.98 -4.96
C ARG A 103 -17.16 -18.09 -6.41
N ASP A 104 -17.99 -17.18 -6.82
CA ASP A 104 -18.65 -17.08 -8.13
C ASP A 104 -17.88 -16.22 -9.14
N VAL A 105 -16.80 -15.57 -8.71
CA VAL A 105 -15.93 -14.75 -9.56
C VAL A 105 -14.65 -15.52 -9.86
N LYS A 106 -14.42 -15.82 -11.15
CA LYS A 106 -13.17 -16.42 -11.61
C LYS A 106 -12.07 -15.35 -11.63
N ALA A 107 -10.91 -15.66 -11.08
CA ALA A 107 -9.75 -14.80 -11.23
C ALA A 107 -9.44 -14.57 -12.72
N PRO A 108 -9.07 -13.35 -13.12
CA PRO A 108 -8.63 -13.06 -14.48
C PRO A 108 -7.48 -13.98 -14.91
N LYS A 109 -7.41 -14.31 -16.21
CA LYS A 109 -6.39 -15.21 -16.74
C LYS A 109 -4.98 -14.75 -16.39
N GLY A 110 -4.18 -15.62 -15.79
CA GLY A 110 -2.80 -15.34 -15.39
C GLY A 110 -2.66 -14.57 -14.06
N LEU A 111 -3.77 -14.19 -13.42
CA LEU A 111 -3.76 -13.48 -12.14
C LEU A 111 -4.32 -14.36 -11.02
N SER A 112 -3.93 -14.05 -9.80
CA SER A 112 -4.41 -14.68 -8.58
C SER A 112 -4.93 -13.64 -7.62
N TYR A 113 -6.03 -13.93 -6.92
CA TYR A 113 -6.49 -13.09 -5.81
C TYR A 113 -5.39 -12.93 -4.76
N ALA A 114 -5.18 -11.71 -4.31
CA ALA A 114 -4.14 -11.39 -3.33
C ALA A 114 -4.67 -10.70 -2.08
N MET A 115 -5.52 -9.69 -2.21
CA MET A 115 -5.96 -8.83 -1.12
C MET A 115 -7.30 -8.19 -1.47
N CYS A 116 -8.03 -7.70 -0.46
CA CYS A 116 -9.14 -6.79 -0.70
C CYS A 116 -9.17 -5.63 0.30
N LEU A 117 -9.73 -4.51 -0.15
CA LEU A 117 -10.16 -3.41 0.69
C LEU A 117 -11.67 -3.53 0.92
N LYS A 118 -12.13 -3.55 2.17
CA LYS A 118 -13.53 -3.31 2.52
C LYS A 118 -13.77 -1.81 2.50
N ILE A 119 -14.87 -1.37 1.91
CA ILE A 119 -15.26 0.04 1.82
C ILE A 119 -16.72 0.24 2.19
N GLY A 120 -17.04 1.41 2.74
CA GLY A 120 -18.42 1.76 3.15
C GLY A 120 -18.49 3.13 3.82
N ALA A 121 -19.69 3.56 4.19
CA ALA A 121 -19.86 4.72 5.03
C ALA A 121 -19.27 4.43 6.44
N ALA A 122 -18.43 5.32 6.95
CA ALA A 122 -17.81 5.14 8.26
C ALA A 122 -18.80 5.48 9.39
N ASP A 123 -18.77 4.69 10.48
CA ASP A 123 -19.48 4.97 11.74
C ASP A 123 -18.46 5.18 12.88
N GLU A 124 -17.34 5.73 12.55
CA GLU A 124 -16.28 6.18 13.46
C GLU A 124 -15.42 7.26 12.78
N PRO A 125 -14.67 8.08 13.53
CA PRO A 125 -13.80 9.10 12.94
C PRO A 125 -12.83 8.49 11.91
N LEU A 126 -12.69 9.16 10.76
CA LEU A 126 -11.79 8.72 9.68
C LEU A 126 -10.32 8.98 9.99
N ASN A 127 -10.06 9.97 10.84
CA ASN A 127 -8.73 10.46 11.17
C ASN A 127 -8.27 9.97 12.54
N ARG A 128 -6.97 10.03 12.76
CA ARG A 128 -6.30 9.87 14.05
C ARG A 128 -5.17 10.87 14.17
N GLU A 129 -4.86 11.23 15.39
CA GLU A 129 -3.71 12.08 15.70
C GLU A 129 -2.39 11.38 15.36
N LEU A 130 -1.38 12.16 14.93
CA LEU A 130 -0.07 11.64 14.59
C LEU A 130 0.56 10.83 15.73
N ALA A 131 0.40 11.27 16.97
CA ALA A 131 0.90 10.58 18.16
C ALA A 131 0.25 9.20 18.41
N ALA A 132 -0.91 8.92 17.77
CA ALA A 132 -1.59 7.62 17.87
C ALA A 132 -1.07 6.57 16.87
N PHE A 133 -0.06 6.91 16.06
CA PHE A 133 0.58 5.95 15.17
C PHE A 133 1.58 5.10 15.95
N ASP A 134 1.24 3.84 16.19
CA ASP A 134 2.18 2.85 16.73
C ASP A 134 3.13 2.38 15.60
N ARG A 135 4.30 3.00 15.52
CA ARG A 135 5.30 2.74 14.49
C ARG A 135 6.71 2.65 15.09
N ARG A 136 7.61 1.95 14.38
CA ARG A 136 9.03 1.91 14.72
C ARG A 136 9.58 3.34 14.77
N GLU A 137 10.59 3.55 15.59
CA GLU A 137 11.27 4.85 15.70
C GLU A 137 11.97 5.24 14.39
N SER A 138 12.58 4.26 13.72
CA SER A 138 13.23 4.47 12.43
C SER A 138 12.94 3.34 11.45
N VAL A 139 12.89 3.70 10.17
CA VAL A 139 12.77 2.78 9.02
C VAL A 139 13.96 2.93 8.06
N THR A 140 15.00 3.64 8.46
CA THR A 140 16.20 3.83 7.65
C THR A 140 17.47 3.68 8.47
N THR A 141 18.53 3.19 7.82
CA THR A 141 19.89 3.13 8.39
C THR A 141 20.66 4.45 8.24
N ASN A 142 20.18 5.36 7.37
CA ASN A 142 20.78 6.68 7.18
C ASN A 142 19.89 7.76 7.81
N PRO A 143 20.29 8.40 8.91
CA PRO A 143 19.51 9.46 9.55
C PRO A 143 19.15 10.64 8.64
N ALA A 144 19.95 10.92 7.61
CA ALA A 144 19.66 12.00 6.65
C ALA A 144 18.41 11.72 5.79
N LEU A 145 17.97 10.46 5.70
CA LEU A 145 16.74 10.08 5.01
C LEU A 145 15.50 10.06 5.92
N ALA A 146 15.66 10.26 7.23
CA ALA A 146 14.60 10.06 8.20
C ALA A 146 13.39 10.96 7.93
N GLU A 147 13.61 12.24 7.64
CA GLU A 147 12.53 13.19 7.32
C GLU A 147 11.83 12.83 6.01
N LEU A 148 12.58 12.55 4.94
CA LEU A 148 12.04 12.15 3.64
C LEU A 148 11.21 10.86 3.75
N LEU A 149 11.61 9.91 4.59
CA LEU A 149 10.98 8.60 4.74
C LEU A 149 9.95 8.53 5.87
N GLU A 150 9.67 9.64 6.56
CA GLU A 150 8.62 9.70 7.58
C GLU A 150 7.25 9.23 7.07
N PRO A 151 6.79 9.62 5.86
CA PRO A 151 5.56 9.05 5.29
C PRO A 151 5.59 7.52 5.15
N ALA A 152 6.72 6.95 4.73
CA ALA A 152 6.88 5.49 4.63
C ALA A 152 6.86 4.82 6.01
N ARG A 153 7.40 5.45 7.05
CA ARG A 153 7.33 4.99 8.44
C ARG A 153 5.89 4.86 8.93
N LEU A 154 5.00 5.76 8.50
CA LEU A 154 3.59 5.79 8.89
C LEU A 154 2.71 4.80 8.12
N ALA A 155 3.24 4.11 7.12
CA ALA A 155 2.49 3.17 6.29
C ALA A 155 1.78 2.08 7.11
N PRO A 156 0.56 1.65 6.76
CA PRO A 156 -0.07 0.51 7.39
C PRO A 156 0.55 -0.82 6.94
N SER A 157 0.48 -1.83 7.80
CA SER A 157 0.90 -3.19 7.46
C SER A 157 0.06 -4.24 8.16
N ALA A 158 0.06 -5.45 7.62
CA ALA A 158 -0.59 -6.60 8.22
C ALA A 158 -0.02 -6.85 9.63
N MET A 159 -0.91 -6.93 10.62
CA MET A 159 -0.56 -7.11 12.04
C MET A 159 0.48 -6.08 12.56
N ASN A 160 0.52 -4.89 11.95
CA ASN A 160 1.52 -3.84 12.25
C ASN A 160 2.97 -4.32 12.15
N SER A 161 3.27 -5.24 11.23
CA SER A 161 4.58 -5.90 11.10
C SER A 161 5.69 -4.97 10.62
N GLN A 162 5.36 -3.93 9.85
CA GLN A 162 6.28 -2.90 9.33
C GLN A 162 7.57 -3.53 8.74
N PRO A 163 7.46 -4.36 7.69
CA PRO A 163 8.57 -5.20 7.22
C PRO A 163 9.66 -4.47 6.45
N TRP A 164 9.51 -3.19 6.21
CA TRP A 164 10.41 -2.37 5.39
C TRP A 164 11.58 -1.80 6.17
N MET A 165 12.69 -1.64 5.48
CA MET A 165 13.87 -0.88 5.88
C MET A 165 14.45 -0.21 4.63
N PHE A 166 14.98 0.98 4.79
CA PHE A 166 15.60 1.76 3.73
C PHE A 166 17.07 2.04 4.06
N SER A 167 17.92 2.09 3.02
CA SER A 167 19.32 2.47 3.15
C SER A 167 19.75 3.29 1.92
N GLY A 168 21.02 3.69 1.88
CA GLY A 168 21.56 4.52 0.79
C GLY A 168 21.51 5.99 1.14
N ASP A 169 21.29 6.83 0.13
CA ASP A 169 21.26 8.29 0.26
C ASP A 169 20.09 8.91 -0.51
N ALA A 170 20.06 10.24 -0.57
CA ALA A 170 18.96 10.98 -1.20
C ALA A 170 18.87 10.82 -2.73
N ASN A 171 19.84 10.19 -3.38
CA ASN A 171 19.85 9.92 -4.82
C ASN A 171 19.61 8.43 -5.13
N CYS A 172 19.92 7.57 -4.16
CA CYS A 172 19.83 6.11 -4.33
C CYS A 172 19.31 5.48 -3.04
N ILE A 173 17.99 5.20 -2.99
CA ILE A 173 17.33 4.65 -1.82
C ILE A 173 17.07 3.16 -2.05
N HIS A 174 17.86 2.31 -1.38
CA HIS A 174 17.66 0.87 -1.39
C HIS A 174 16.54 0.47 -0.45
N VAL A 175 15.66 -0.43 -0.91
CA VAL A 175 14.48 -0.90 -0.18
C VAL A 175 14.65 -2.37 0.17
N TRP A 176 14.48 -2.66 1.43
CA TRP A 176 14.73 -3.97 2.03
C TRP A 176 13.49 -4.49 2.73
N ARG A 177 13.26 -5.79 2.60
CA ARG A 177 12.19 -6.50 3.30
C ARG A 177 12.77 -7.36 4.42
N GLN A 178 12.25 -7.25 5.62
CA GLN A 178 12.64 -8.08 6.76
C GLN A 178 12.42 -9.57 6.46
N LYS A 179 13.44 -10.41 6.73
CA LYS A 179 13.35 -11.87 6.63
C LYS A 179 12.37 -12.41 7.67
N LEU A 180 11.44 -13.23 7.24
CA LEU A 180 10.30 -13.65 8.07
C LEU A 180 10.55 -14.94 8.87
N GLY A 181 11.59 -15.70 8.57
CA GLY A 181 11.80 -17.02 9.17
C GLY A 181 10.54 -17.89 9.05
N ILE A 182 10.11 -18.50 10.14
CA ILE A 182 8.93 -19.38 10.21
C ILE A 182 7.62 -18.63 9.89
N LYS A 183 7.53 -17.33 10.18
CA LYS A 183 6.36 -16.48 9.88
C LYS A 183 6.10 -16.32 8.37
N LYS A 184 7.03 -16.75 7.51
CA LYS A 184 6.90 -16.71 6.05
C LYS A 184 5.65 -17.45 5.56
N LEU A 185 5.26 -18.53 6.23
CA LEU A 185 4.08 -19.32 5.85
C LEU A 185 2.76 -18.53 5.99
N VAL A 186 2.68 -17.59 6.92
CA VAL A 186 1.45 -16.84 7.20
C VAL A 186 1.51 -15.44 6.61
N LEU A 187 2.64 -14.76 6.72
CA LEU A 187 2.78 -13.34 6.38
C LEU A 187 3.52 -13.09 5.06
N GLY A 188 4.10 -14.12 4.42
CA GLY A 188 5.01 -13.95 3.29
C GLY A 188 4.45 -13.12 2.14
N ARG A 189 3.21 -13.39 1.74
CA ARG A 189 2.52 -12.64 0.69
C ARG A 189 2.03 -11.28 1.18
N MET A 190 1.46 -11.22 2.38
CA MET A 190 0.97 -9.97 2.98
C MET A 190 2.09 -8.96 3.14
N ASN A 191 3.28 -9.39 3.59
CA ASN A 191 4.42 -8.49 3.73
C ASN A 191 4.95 -7.95 2.39
N LEU A 192 4.80 -8.66 1.28
CA LEU A 192 5.12 -8.11 -0.05
C LEU A 192 4.13 -6.99 -0.42
N ILE A 193 2.85 -7.16 -0.11
CA ILE A 193 1.83 -6.11 -0.27
C ILE A 193 2.16 -4.93 0.64
N ASP A 194 2.55 -5.19 1.91
CA ASP A 194 2.96 -4.15 2.86
C ASP A 194 4.18 -3.34 2.34
N MET A 195 5.13 -4.01 1.66
CA MET A 195 6.24 -3.31 0.99
C MET A 195 5.72 -2.32 -0.07
N GLY A 196 4.74 -2.73 -0.88
CA GLY A 196 4.12 -1.86 -1.88
C GLY A 196 3.41 -0.66 -1.24
N ILE A 197 2.76 -0.85 -0.10
CA ILE A 197 2.14 0.23 0.68
C ILE A 197 3.19 1.26 1.12
N ALA A 198 4.29 0.79 1.72
CA ALA A 198 5.38 1.68 2.16
C ALA A 198 6.06 2.40 0.99
N LEU A 199 6.22 1.71 -0.16
CA LEU A 199 6.75 2.30 -1.38
C LEU A 199 5.83 3.38 -1.97
N CYS A 200 4.51 3.24 -1.88
CA CYS A 200 3.56 4.29 -2.27
C CYS A 200 3.76 5.56 -1.42
N HIS A 201 3.93 5.41 -0.12
CA HIS A 201 4.21 6.52 0.78
C HIS A 201 5.58 7.15 0.53
N ALA A 202 6.62 6.35 0.28
CA ALA A 202 7.96 6.85 -0.08
C ALA A 202 7.94 7.61 -1.41
N ALA A 203 7.26 7.08 -2.42
CA ALA A 203 7.09 7.74 -3.72
C ALA A 203 6.40 9.10 -3.59
N LEU A 204 5.30 9.16 -2.81
CA LEU A 204 4.62 10.42 -2.52
C LEU A 204 5.53 11.44 -1.81
N ALA A 205 6.38 10.97 -0.90
CA ALA A 205 7.34 11.82 -0.20
C ALA A 205 8.42 12.38 -1.14
N ILE A 206 8.96 11.53 -2.02
CA ILE A 206 9.97 11.92 -3.02
C ILE A 206 9.37 12.95 -3.98
N GLU A 207 8.18 12.70 -4.52
CA GLU A 207 7.49 13.62 -5.42
C GLU A 207 7.07 14.93 -4.71
N HIS A 208 6.66 14.86 -3.44
CA HIS A 208 6.36 16.04 -2.61
C HIS A 208 7.60 16.92 -2.36
N ALA A 209 8.78 16.30 -2.25
CA ALA A 209 10.07 17.02 -2.18
C ALA A 209 10.52 17.59 -3.54
N GLY A 210 9.70 17.50 -4.59
CA GLY A 210 9.98 18.03 -5.92
C GLY A 210 10.96 17.18 -6.74
N LYS A 211 11.18 15.91 -6.34
CA LYS A 211 12.06 14.98 -7.05
C LYS A 211 11.24 13.99 -7.88
N ALA A 212 11.85 13.50 -8.96
CA ALA A 212 11.36 12.30 -9.65
C ALA A 212 12.15 11.07 -9.19
N PHE A 213 11.67 9.87 -9.53
CA PHE A 213 12.40 8.63 -9.26
C PHE A 213 12.20 7.62 -10.38
N ALA A 214 13.18 6.73 -10.53
CA ALA A 214 13.09 5.51 -11.31
C ALA A 214 13.21 4.28 -10.38
N VAL A 215 12.66 3.14 -10.82
CA VAL A 215 12.74 1.88 -10.06
C VAL A 215 13.75 0.96 -10.73
N GLU A 216 14.75 0.51 -9.98
CA GLU A 216 15.73 -0.49 -10.40
C GLU A 216 15.61 -1.74 -9.50
N VAL A 217 15.25 -2.88 -10.11
CA VAL A 217 14.98 -4.12 -9.36
C VAL A 217 16.26 -4.89 -9.03
N ASN A 218 17.34 -4.68 -9.79
CA ASN A 218 18.60 -5.43 -9.67
C ASN A 218 19.81 -4.52 -9.40
N ALA A 219 19.59 -3.36 -8.78
CA ALA A 219 20.70 -2.47 -8.45
C ALA A 219 21.68 -3.16 -7.48
N PRO A 220 22.99 -2.92 -7.61
CA PRO A 220 23.96 -3.39 -6.64
C PRO A 220 23.72 -2.71 -5.29
N ALA A 221 23.53 -3.50 -4.24
CA ALA A 221 23.38 -3.04 -2.89
C ALA A 221 24.20 -3.93 -1.95
N GLU A 222 24.80 -3.35 -0.91
CA GLU A 222 25.50 -4.11 0.12
C GLU A 222 24.48 -4.93 0.91
N ASP A 223 24.84 -6.18 1.26
CA ASP A 223 23.98 -7.07 2.02
C ASP A 223 23.60 -6.47 3.39
N MET A 224 22.34 -6.55 3.72
CA MET A 224 21.82 -6.15 5.01
C MET A 224 21.37 -7.38 5.82
N ASN A 225 22.00 -7.61 6.98
CA ASN A 225 21.63 -8.71 7.86
C ASN A 225 20.14 -8.67 8.24
N ASN A 226 19.49 -9.84 8.21
CA ASN A 226 18.06 -10.02 8.49
C ASN A 226 17.09 -9.39 7.51
N TYR A 227 17.57 -8.86 6.39
CA TYR A 227 16.73 -8.31 5.33
C TYR A 227 17.05 -8.95 3.97
N ASP A 228 16.05 -9.00 3.10
CA ASP A 228 16.17 -9.34 1.68
C ASP A 228 16.08 -8.04 0.88
N TYR A 229 17.02 -7.81 -0.05
CA TYR A 229 16.92 -6.69 -1.00
C TYR A 229 15.65 -6.83 -1.84
N LEU A 230 14.95 -5.72 -2.07
CA LEU A 230 13.73 -5.71 -2.87
C LEU A 230 13.92 -4.96 -4.19
N LEU A 231 14.31 -3.69 -4.11
CA LEU A 231 14.53 -2.79 -5.24
C LEU A 231 15.23 -1.51 -4.78
N THR A 232 15.58 -0.65 -5.72
CA THR A 232 16.13 0.67 -5.47
C THR A 232 15.26 1.75 -6.12
N LEU A 233 15.08 2.86 -5.43
CA LEU A 233 14.52 4.09 -5.98
C LEU A 233 15.69 5.03 -6.29
N GLU A 234 15.96 5.25 -7.58
CA GLU A 234 16.95 6.24 -8.06
C GLU A 234 16.24 7.58 -8.22
N THR A 235 16.65 8.59 -7.45
CA THR A 235 16.03 9.91 -7.43
C THR A 235 16.90 10.95 -8.13
N ASN A 236 16.28 11.92 -8.80
CA ASN A 236 16.93 13.01 -9.54
C ASN A 236 16.22 14.35 -9.27
#